data_f108d584ba21e38e5f9eb109b85c4668
#
_entry.id   f108d584ba21e38e5f9eb109b85c4668
#
_cell.length_a   1.000
_cell.length_b   1.000
_cell.length_c   1.000
_cell.angle_alpha   90.00
_cell.angle_beta   90.00
_cell.angle_gamma   90.00
#
_symmetry.space_group_name_H-M   'P 1'
#
loop_
_entity.id
_entity.type
_entity.pdbx_description
1 polymer ?
#
loop_
_entity_poly.entity_id
_entity_poly.type
_entity_poly.pdbx_seq_one_letter_code
_entity_poly.pdbx_strand_id
1 'polypeptide(L)'
;MRQWSDDVVFFVHTYDLTSAERVQLEARGIRVVSGEVTRLVVEDDRLTGVELIDGRVIARTAVFIRPGNLPHPDGLLTGLGCEVDEAGFVTVDDTGRTSTFGVWAAGNVVDPRAQVITSAGAGSAAAIAVNADLVQEDVERAVEELGHAA
;
A
#
# COMPACT_ATOMS: atom_id res chain seq x y z
N MET A 1 -6.87 -1.05 16.37
CA MET A 1 -8.27 -0.65 16.63
C MET A 1 -8.61 -0.73 18.13
N ARG A 2 -8.41 -1.86 18.81
CA ARG A 2 -8.76 -2.05 20.23
C ARG A 2 -8.06 -1.07 21.21
N GLN A 3 -6.99 -0.42 20.80
CA GLN A 3 -6.34 0.67 21.57
C GLN A 3 -7.12 1.99 21.55
N TRP A 4 -8.02 2.17 20.60
CA TRP A 4 -8.79 3.41 20.40
C TRP A 4 -10.28 3.26 20.65
N SER A 5 -10.80 2.04 20.73
CA SER A 5 -12.22 1.76 20.98
C SER A 5 -12.40 0.47 21.75
N ASP A 6 -13.34 0.50 22.68
CA ASP A 6 -13.79 -0.69 23.43
C ASP A 6 -14.88 -1.47 22.68
N ASP A 7 -15.57 -0.85 21.72
CA ASP A 7 -16.58 -1.49 20.88
C ASP A 7 -15.99 -1.85 19.51
N VAL A 8 -15.26 -2.96 19.47
CA VAL A 8 -14.67 -3.48 18.24
C VAL A 8 -15.31 -4.82 17.89
N VAL A 9 -15.71 -4.95 16.62
CA VAL A 9 -16.24 -6.19 16.04
C VAL A 9 -15.37 -6.60 14.88
N PHE A 10 -15.01 -7.87 14.86
CA PHE A 10 -14.32 -8.49 13.73
C PHE A 10 -15.33 -9.28 12.89
N PHE A 11 -15.56 -8.85 11.66
CA PHE A 11 -16.37 -9.58 10.69
C PHE A 11 -15.46 -10.56 9.95
N VAL A 12 -15.77 -11.85 10.07
CA VAL A 12 -14.98 -12.91 9.42
C VAL A 12 -15.10 -12.81 7.90
N HIS A 13 -16.30 -12.50 7.39
CA HIS A 13 -16.59 -12.41 5.96
C HIS A 13 -16.10 -13.67 5.24
N THR A 14 -15.24 -13.53 4.24
CA THR A 14 -14.64 -14.63 3.47
C THR A 14 -13.27 -15.08 4.00
N TYR A 15 -12.81 -14.50 5.12
CA TYR A 15 -11.53 -14.86 5.72
C TYR A 15 -11.62 -16.19 6.48
N ASP A 16 -10.64 -17.08 6.30
CA ASP A 16 -10.55 -18.34 7.05
C ASP A 16 -9.88 -18.09 8.41
N LEU A 17 -10.71 -17.75 9.40
CA LEU A 17 -10.25 -17.43 10.75
C LEU A 17 -9.88 -18.69 11.52
N THR A 18 -8.63 -18.88 11.83
CA THR A 18 -8.13 -20.00 12.61
C THR A 18 -8.60 -19.95 14.06
N SER A 19 -8.61 -21.10 14.73
CA SER A 19 -8.97 -21.19 16.15
C SER A 19 -8.04 -20.34 17.03
N ALA A 20 -6.75 -20.28 16.71
CA ALA A 20 -5.77 -19.48 17.46
C ALA A 20 -6.04 -17.97 17.32
N GLU A 21 -6.33 -17.50 16.12
CA GLU A 21 -6.70 -16.09 15.89
C GLU A 21 -8.00 -15.71 16.58
N ARG A 22 -8.99 -16.60 16.56
CA ARG A 22 -10.26 -16.41 17.30
C ARG A 22 -9.99 -16.19 18.80
N VAL A 23 -9.21 -17.06 19.42
CA VAL A 23 -8.84 -16.92 20.83
C VAL A 23 -8.12 -15.59 21.09
N GLN A 24 -7.22 -15.16 20.20
CA GLN A 24 -6.54 -13.87 20.32
C GLN A 24 -7.50 -12.67 20.26
N LEU A 25 -8.47 -12.71 19.37
CA LEU A 25 -9.49 -11.66 19.24
C LEU A 25 -10.36 -11.61 20.49
N GLU A 26 -10.86 -12.75 20.94
CA GLU A 26 -11.73 -12.88 22.10
C GLU A 26 -10.99 -12.47 23.40
N ALA A 27 -9.74 -12.87 23.57
CA ALA A 27 -8.90 -12.47 24.71
C ALA A 27 -8.70 -10.94 24.81
N ARG A 28 -8.85 -10.24 23.69
CA ARG A 28 -8.83 -8.77 23.63
C ARG A 28 -10.20 -8.13 23.70
N GLY A 29 -11.26 -8.89 23.98
CA GLY A 29 -12.62 -8.39 24.05
C GLY A 29 -13.18 -7.94 22.68
N ILE A 30 -12.63 -8.47 21.58
CA ILE A 30 -13.12 -8.21 20.23
C ILE A 30 -14.18 -9.26 19.91
N ARG A 31 -15.40 -8.81 19.65
CA ARG A 31 -16.50 -9.70 19.27
C ARG A 31 -16.31 -10.17 17.83
N VAL A 32 -16.29 -11.48 17.63
CA VAL A 32 -16.20 -12.11 16.31
C VAL A 32 -17.57 -12.40 15.75
N VAL A 33 -17.86 -11.92 14.57
CA VAL A 33 -19.11 -12.15 13.84
C VAL A 33 -18.83 -12.98 12.60
N SER A 34 -19.35 -14.19 12.58
CA SER A 34 -19.28 -15.10 11.43
C SER A 34 -20.41 -14.82 10.44
N GLY A 35 -20.12 -15.05 9.17
CA GLY A 35 -21.01 -14.84 8.05
C GLY A 35 -20.42 -13.87 7.03
N GLU A 36 -20.83 -14.04 5.79
CA GLU A 36 -20.41 -13.17 4.71
C GLU A 36 -21.11 -11.80 4.80
N VAL A 37 -20.36 -10.74 4.63
CA VAL A 37 -20.86 -9.36 4.55
C VAL A 37 -21.37 -9.12 3.13
N THR A 38 -22.61 -8.69 3.00
CA THR A 38 -23.24 -8.41 1.70
C THR A 38 -23.21 -6.92 1.35
N ARG A 39 -23.39 -6.06 2.35
CA ARG A 39 -23.36 -4.60 2.12
C ARG A 39 -23.17 -3.81 3.40
N LEU A 40 -22.81 -2.54 3.23
CA LEU A 40 -22.85 -1.53 4.26
C LEU A 40 -24.24 -0.88 4.24
N VAL A 41 -24.85 -0.74 5.42
CA VAL A 41 -26.14 -0.05 5.59
C VAL A 41 -25.85 1.42 5.84
N VAL A 42 -26.36 2.29 4.97
CA VAL A 42 -26.19 3.73 5.05
C VAL A 42 -27.56 4.40 5.09
N GLU A 43 -27.77 5.28 6.05
CA GLU A 43 -28.98 6.10 6.21
C GLU A 43 -28.52 7.55 6.40
N ASP A 44 -29.17 8.48 5.72
CA ASP A 44 -28.85 9.92 5.78
C ASP A 44 -27.33 10.21 5.61
N ASP A 45 -26.71 9.55 4.62
CA ASP A 45 -25.26 9.64 4.30
C ASP A 45 -24.34 9.23 5.46
N ARG A 46 -24.83 8.39 6.37
CA ARG A 46 -24.08 7.86 7.51
C ARG A 46 -24.13 6.34 7.54
N LEU A 47 -23.00 5.73 7.85
CA LEU A 47 -22.95 4.30 8.11
C LEU A 47 -23.72 3.99 9.39
N THR A 48 -24.72 3.12 9.29
CA THR A 48 -25.54 2.66 10.42
C THR A 48 -25.34 1.19 10.74
N GLY A 49 -24.82 0.38 9.78
CA GLY A 49 -24.63 -1.03 10.03
C GLY A 49 -23.90 -1.78 8.92
N VAL A 50 -23.65 -3.05 9.21
CA VAL A 50 -23.10 -4.04 8.29
C VAL A 50 -24.09 -5.18 8.18
N GLU A 51 -24.57 -5.46 6.97
CA GLU A 51 -25.51 -6.55 6.69
C GLU A 51 -24.77 -7.81 6.26
N LEU A 52 -25.20 -8.93 6.82
CA LEU A 52 -24.70 -10.26 6.51
C LEU A 52 -25.63 -10.99 5.52
N ILE A 53 -25.11 -12.03 4.87
CA ILE A 53 -25.85 -12.83 3.90
C ILE A 53 -27.13 -13.48 4.49
N ASP A 54 -27.14 -13.71 5.79
CA ASP A 54 -28.32 -14.25 6.50
C ASP A 54 -29.35 -13.18 6.91
N GLY A 55 -29.17 -11.92 6.48
CA GLY A 55 -30.06 -10.81 6.74
C GLY A 55 -29.85 -10.11 8.10
N ARG A 56 -28.94 -10.57 8.94
CA ARG A 56 -28.60 -9.85 10.18
C ARG A 56 -27.90 -8.55 9.85
N VAL A 57 -28.34 -7.48 10.51
CA VAL A 57 -27.66 -6.17 10.47
C VAL A 57 -26.97 -5.93 11.81
N ILE A 58 -25.67 -5.72 11.77
CA ILE A 58 -24.86 -5.41 12.96
C ILE A 58 -24.60 -3.91 12.94
N ALA A 59 -25.15 -3.18 13.89
CA ALA A 59 -25.00 -1.72 14.00
C ALA A 59 -23.51 -1.33 14.11
N ARG A 60 -23.03 -0.48 13.21
CA ARG A 60 -21.67 0.09 13.17
C ARG A 60 -21.70 1.50 12.61
N THR A 61 -20.83 2.34 13.14
CA THR A 61 -20.66 3.73 12.70
C THR A 61 -19.36 3.95 11.92
N ALA A 62 -18.45 2.98 11.97
CA ALA A 62 -17.21 2.97 11.20
C ALA A 62 -16.86 1.54 10.82
N VAL A 63 -16.31 1.36 9.62
CA VAL A 63 -15.75 0.10 9.14
C VAL A 63 -14.33 0.35 8.67
N PHE A 64 -13.42 -0.50 9.11
CA PHE A 64 -12.02 -0.52 8.67
C PHE A 64 -11.81 -1.81 7.91
N ILE A 65 -11.32 -1.69 6.70
CA ILE A 65 -10.93 -2.83 5.88
C ILE A 65 -9.41 -2.95 5.87
N ARG A 66 -8.93 -4.18 5.78
CA ARG A 66 -7.53 -4.47 5.50
C ARG A 66 -7.45 -5.03 4.08
N PRO A 67 -7.26 -4.19 3.08
CA PRO A 67 -7.08 -4.68 1.72
C PRO A 67 -5.81 -5.53 1.64
N GLY A 68 -5.78 -6.51 0.76
CA GLY A 68 -4.53 -7.14 0.36
C GLY A 68 -3.64 -6.09 -0.30
N ASN A 69 -2.39 -6.00 0.14
CA ASN A 69 -1.41 -5.13 -0.53
C ASN A 69 -0.92 -5.87 -1.78
N LEU A 70 -1.59 -5.65 -2.88
CA LEU A 70 -1.21 -6.18 -4.19
C LEU A 70 -0.72 -5.01 -5.05
N PRO A 71 0.34 -5.21 -5.86
CA PRO A 71 0.75 -4.21 -6.84
C PRO A 71 -0.39 -3.88 -7.80
N HIS A 72 -0.49 -2.61 -8.19
CA HIS A 72 -1.48 -2.21 -9.19
C HIS A 72 -1.13 -2.83 -10.55
N PRO A 73 -2.06 -3.48 -11.25
CA PRO A 73 -1.77 -4.25 -12.47
C PRO A 73 -1.70 -3.37 -13.73
N ASP A 74 -1.21 -2.14 -13.64
CA ASP A 74 -1.08 -1.25 -14.80
C ASP A 74 0.09 -1.61 -15.73
N GLY A 75 1.04 -2.40 -15.23
CA GLY A 75 2.20 -2.85 -16.00
C GLY A 75 3.18 -1.73 -16.37
N LEU A 76 3.06 -0.52 -15.81
CA LEU A 76 3.92 0.62 -16.16
C LEU A 76 5.40 0.30 -15.93
N LEU A 77 5.77 -0.08 -14.72
CA LEU A 77 7.17 -0.31 -14.35
C LEU A 77 7.71 -1.62 -14.93
N THR A 78 6.91 -2.67 -14.97
CA THR A 78 7.29 -3.93 -15.64
C THR A 78 7.41 -3.77 -17.15
N GLY A 79 6.57 -2.93 -17.76
CA GLY A 79 6.68 -2.55 -19.18
C GLY A 79 7.94 -1.76 -19.51
N LEU A 80 8.49 -1.02 -18.53
CA LEU A 80 9.81 -0.37 -18.63
C LEU A 80 10.98 -1.33 -18.37
N GLY A 81 10.73 -2.58 -18.01
CA GLY A 81 11.75 -3.59 -17.72
C GLY A 81 12.28 -3.56 -16.29
N CYS A 82 11.59 -2.88 -15.38
CA CYS A 82 11.97 -2.88 -13.96
C CYS A 82 11.76 -4.25 -13.32
N GLU A 83 12.74 -4.71 -12.55
CA GLU A 83 12.64 -5.93 -11.76
C GLU A 83 11.65 -5.76 -10.61
N VAL A 84 10.97 -6.86 -10.28
CA VAL A 84 10.05 -6.94 -9.16
C VAL A 84 10.41 -8.10 -8.24
N ASP A 85 10.02 -8.01 -6.98
CA ASP A 85 10.17 -9.09 -6.01
C ASP A 85 9.13 -10.21 -6.24
N GLU A 86 9.17 -11.25 -5.41
CA GLU A 86 8.24 -12.39 -5.48
C GLU A 86 6.77 -11.99 -5.25
N ALA A 87 6.52 -10.86 -4.59
CA ALA A 87 5.19 -10.31 -4.35
C ALA A 87 4.73 -9.34 -5.45
N GLY A 88 5.61 -9.03 -6.42
CA GLY A 88 5.35 -8.15 -7.55
C GLY A 88 5.64 -6.67 -7.31
N PHE A 89 6.29 -6.30 -6.19
CA PHE A 89 6.71 -4.93 -5.91
C PHE A 89 8.06 -4.64 -6.56
N VAL A 90 8.23 -3.40 -7.06
CA VAL A 90 9.46 -2.99 -7.74
C VAL A 90 10.63 -2.96 -6.76
N THR A 91 11.75 -3.57 -7.16
CA THR A 91 12.99 -3.53 -6.40
C THR A 91 13.78 -2.27 -6.72
N VAL A 92 14.32 -1.61 -5.69
CA VAL A 92 15.12 -0.40 -5.80
C VAL A 92 16.31 -0.44 -4.85
N ASP A 93 17.31 0.37 -5.14
CA ASP A 93 18.41 0.64 -4.21
C ASP A 93 18.02 1.69 -3.14
N ASP A 94 18.97 2.05 -2.28
CA ASP A 94 18.77 3.03 -1.19
C ASP A 94 18.41 4.44 -1.68
N THR A 95 18.59 4.72 -2.97
CA THR A 95 18.25 6.00 -3.61
C THR A 95 16.93 5.97 -4.36
N GLY A 96 16.26 4.82 -4.38
CA GLY A 96 15.03 4.60 -5.14
C GLY A 96 15.26 4.26 -6.62
N ARG A 97 16.52 4.04 -7.06
CA ARG A 97 16.84 3.65 -8.44
C ARG A 97 16.40 2.21 -8.68
N THR A 98 15.71 1.98 -9.78
CA THR A 98 15.29 0.63 -10.21
C THR A 98 16.42 -0.09 -10.98
N SER A 99 16.18 -1.34 -11.39
CA SER A 99 17.07 -2.08 -12.29
C SER A 99 17.18 -1.48 -13.69
N THR A 100 16.23 -0.61 -14.06
CA THR A 100 16.20 0.06 -15.37
C THR A 100 16.84 1.44 -15.29
N PHE A 101 17.81 1.70 -16.17
CA PHE A 101 18.49 2.99 -16.25
C PHE A 101 17.49 4.14 -16.47
N GLY A 102 17.68 5.25 -15.77
CA GLY A 102 16.82 6.44 -15.87
C GLY A 102 15.45 6.29 -15.21
N VAL A 103 15.21 5.22 -14.42
CA VAL A 103 13.94 4.97 -13.74
C VAL A 103 14.13 4.86 -12.24
N TRP A 104 13.35 5.65 -11.48
CA TRP A 104 13.26 5.58 -10.03
C TRP A 104 11.83 5.28 -9.60
N ALA A 105 11.69 4.63 -8.46
CA ALA A 105 10.40 4.32 -7.88
C ALA A 105 10.41 4.57 -6.37
N ALA A 106 9.29 5.06 -5.83
CA ALA A 106 9.13 5.34 -4.40
C ALA A 106 7.68 5.14 -3.95
N GLY A 107 7.49 4.92 -2.64
CA GLY A 107 6.16 4.75 -2.05
C GLY A 107 5.64 3.32 -2.12
N ASN A 108 4.32 3.16 -2.21
CA ASN A 108 3.68 1.83 -2.10
C ASN A 108 3.97 0.88 -3.26
N VAL A 109 4.49 1.36 -4.36
CA VAL A 109 4.95 0.52 -5.48
C VAL A 109 6.23 -0.24 -5.13
N VAL A 110 6.99 0.25 -4.13
CA VAL A 110 8.23 -0.35 -3.60
C VAL A 110 7.98 -1.00 -2.24
N ASP A 111 7.38 -0.25 -1.30
CA ASP A 111 7.05 -0.72 0.04
C ASP A 111 5.53 -0.70 0.29
N PRO A 112 4.87 -1.87 0.27
CA PRO A 112 3.43 -1.96 0.49
C PRO A 112 2.97 -1.49 1.87
N ARG A 113 3.88 -1.30 2.82
CA ARG A 113 3.58 -0.83 4.19
C ARG A 113 3.79 0.66 4.36
N ALA A 114 4.37 1.33 3.36
CA ALA A 114 4.67 2.75 3.44
C ALA A 114 3.41 3.57 3.71
N GLN A 115 3.45 4.35 4.76
CA GLN A 115 2.42 5.34 5.07
C GLN A 115 2.66 6.60 4.23
N VAL A 116 1.68 7.49 4.18
CA VAL A 116 1.75 8.74 3.41
C VAL A 116 3.06 9.51 3.66
N ILE A 117 3.43 9.68 4.94
CA ILE A 117 4.66 10.42 5.30
C ILE A 117 5.93 9.67 4.87
N THR A 118 5.95 8.36 4.98
CA THR A 118 7.07 7.51 4.55
C THR A 118 7.22 7.57 3.03
N SER A 119 6.11 7.46 2.30
CA SER A 119 6.09 7.58 0.84
C SER A 119 6.56 8.97 0.37
N ALA A 120 6.13 10.04 1.06
CA ALA A 120 6.58 11.39 0.75
C ALA A 120 8.09 11.56 0.98
N GLY A 121 8.62 11.02 2.08
CA GLY A 121 10.06 11.01 2.37
C GLY A 121 10.86 10.24 1.32
N ALA A 122 10.40 9.05 0.95
CA ALA A 122 11.03 8.25 -0.11
C ALA A 122 11.00 8.97 -1.47
N GLY A 123 9.88 9.62 -1.83
CA GLY A 123 9.78 10.43 -3.04
C GLY A 123 10.77 11.61 -3.05
N SER A 124 10.96 12.27 -1.90
CA SER A 124 11.96 13.35 -1.77
C SER A 124 13.38 12.82 -1.96
N ALA A 125 13.72 11.67 -1.38
CA ALA A 125 15.04 11.06 -1.54
C ALA A 125 15.29 10.67 -3.00
N ALA A 126 14.31 10.03 -3.65
CA ALA A 126 14.39 9.67 -5.06
C ALA A 126 14.56 10.92 -5.96
N ALA A 127 13.84 12.01 -5.68
CA ALA A 127 13.96 13.26 -6.43
C ALA A 127 15.37 13.88 -6.33
N ILE A 128 16.01 13.80 -5.16
CA ILE A 128 17.40 14.24 -4.98
C ILE A 128 18.34 13.39 -5.84
N ALA A 129 18.15 12.07 -5.87
CA ALA A 129 18.96 11.15 -6.66
C ALA A 129 18.79 11.39 -8.18
N VAL A 130 17.54 11.57 -8.64
CA VAL A 130 17.23 11.94 -10.02
C VAL A 130 17.94 13.25 -10.41
N ASN A 131 17.84 14.27 -9.57
CA ASN A 131 18.50 15.56 -9.84
C ASN A 131 20.04 15.40 -9.94
N ALA A 132 20.64 14.61 -9.06
CA ALA A 132 22.08 14.35 -9.11
C ALA A 132 22.51 13.63 -10.40
N ASP A 133 21.71 12.67 -10.85
CA ASP A 133 21.92 11.92 -12.10
C ASP A 133 21.84 12.84 -13.32
N LEU A 134 20.80 13.69 -13.38
CA LEU A 134 20.63 14.68 -14.46
C LEU A 134 21.76 15.72 -14.50
N VAL A 135 22.24 16.19 -13.35
CA VAL A 135 23.39 17.10 -13.29
C VAL A 135 24.65 16.41 -13.81
N GLN A 136 24.84 15.15 -13.48
CA GLN A 136 25.98 14.37 -13.98
C GLN A 136 25.93 14.22 -15.51
N GLU A 137 24.76 13.88 -16.07
CA GLU A 137 24.56 13.81 -17.52
C GLU A 137 24.85 15.14 -18.23
N ASP A 138 24.41 16.27 -17.64
CA ASP A 138 24.67 17.61 -18.19
C ASP A 138 26.16 17.94 -18.17
N VAL A 139 26.88 17.56 -17.11
CA VAL A 139 28.34 17.75 -17.04
C VAL A 139 29.06 16.91 -18.09
N GLU A 140 28.70 15.63 -18.24
CA GLU A 140 29.31 14.74 -19.22
C GLU A 140 29.10 15.28 -20.65
N ARG A 141 27.88 15.71 -20.98
CA ARG A 141 27.57 16.33 -22.27
C ARG A 141 28.41 17.60 -22.52
N ALA A 142 28.51 18.48 -21.53
CA ALA A 142 29.31 19.68 -21.65
C ALA A 142 30.80 19.39 -21.85
N VAL A 143 31.35 18.35 -21.21
CA VAL A 143 32.76 17.91 -21.41
C VAL A 143 32.95 17.37 -22.81
N GLU A 144 32.02 16.56 -23.32
CA GLU A 144 32.09 16.04 -24.69
C GLU A 144 32.09 17.16 -25.73
N GLU A 145 31.18 18.15 -25.56
CA GLU A 145 31.11 19.30 -26.47
C GLU A 145 32.41 20.11 -26.48
N LEU A 146 33.03 20.34 -25.31
CA LEU A 146 34.34 21.01 -25.24
C LEU A 146 35.45 20.21 -25.94
N GLY A 147 35.44 18.88 -25.82
CA GLY A 147 36.40 18.03 -26.47
C GLY A 147 36.31 18.00 -28.00
N HIS A 148 35.11 18.25 -28.56
CA HIS A 148 34.88 18.34 -30.01
C HIS A 148 35.18 19.73 -30.60
N ALA A 149 35.29 20.73 -29.75
CA ALA A 149 35.56 22.14 -30.15
C ALA A 149 37.09 22.48 -30.16
N ALA A 150 37.92 21.59 -29.64
CA ALA A 150 39.37 21.74 -29.55
C ALA A 150 40.10 20.97 -30.65
#